data_79fee315c8b1b13fd410dfbf9af650fc
#
_entry.id   79fee315c8b1b13fd410dfbf9af650fc
#
_cell.length_a   1.000
_cell.length_b   1.000
_cell.length_c   1.000
_cell.angle_alpha   90.00
_cell.angle_beta   90.00
_cell.angle_gamma   90.00
#
_symmetry.space_group_name_H-M   'P 1'
#
loop_
_entity.id
_entity.type
_entity.pdbx_description
1 polymer ?
#
loop_
_entity_poly.entity_id
_entity_poly.type
_entity_poly.pdbx_seq_one_letter_code
_entity_poly.pdbx_strand_id
1 'polypeptide(L)' 'MDFPKEIKRIRQRSFLTQQEFANVIGVAFSTVNRWESGRSEPNLKAMKSINTFCVDNNIPYEVLEEYWFDYKIEK' A
#
# COMPACT_ATOMS: atom_id res chain seq x y z
N MET A 1 -9.46 -1.30 11.84
CA MET A 1 -8.85 -1.21 10.51
C MET A 1 -7.34 -1.33 10.67
N ASP A 2 -6.67 -1.89 9.71
CA ASP A 2 -5.25 -2.15 9.80
C ASP A 2 -4.59 -1.96 8.44
N PHE A 3 -3.26 -2.14 8.36
CA PHE A 3 -2.52 -1.90 7.12
C PHE A 3 -3.07 -2.71 5.94
N PRO A 4 -3.30 -4.03 6.06
CA PRO A 4 -3.80 -4.80 4.92
C PRO A 4 -5.11 -4.26 4.36
N LYS A 5 -6.03 -3.90 5.24
CA LYS A 5 -7.32 -3.37 4.80
C LYS A 5 -7.17 -1.98 4.19
N GLU A 6 -6.28 -1.17 4.75
CA GLU A 6 -6.11 0.19 4.25
C GLU A 6 -5.45 0.22 2.88
N ILE A 7 -4.44 -0.63 2.65
CA ILE A 7 -3.80 -0.68 1.33
C ILE A 7 -4.79 -1.18 0.27
N LYS A 8 -5.62 -2.14 0.64
CA LYS A 8 -6.66 -2.63 -0.26
C LYS A 8 -7.66 -1.53 -0.59
N ARG A 9 -8.04 -0.74 0.40
CA ARG A 9 -8.97 0.36 0.22
C ARG A 9 -8.41 1.40 -0.75
N ILE A 10 -7.14 1.73 -0.61
CA ILE A 10 -6.48 2.69 -1.52
C ILE A 10 -6.52 2.15 -2.95
N ARG A 11 -6.20 0.88 -3.13
CA ARG A 11 -6.26 0.26 -4.45
C ARG A 11 -7.67 0.30 -5.03
N GLN A 12 -8.67 -0.06 -4.22
CA GLN A 12 -10.05 -0.10 -4.67
C GLN A 12 -10.57 1.29 -5.04
N ARG A 13 -10.15 2.31 -4.33
CA ARG A 13 -10.52 3.69 -4.65
C ARG A 13 -10.01 4.13 -6.00
N SER A 14 -8.97 3.49 -6.47
CA SER A 14 -8.39 3.78 -7.78
C SER A 14 -8.97 2.90 -8.88
N PHE A 15 -9.89 2.01 -8.53
CA PHE A 15 -10.52 1.07 -9.47
C PHE A 15 -9.50 0.16 -10.13
N LEU A 16 -8.47 -0.25 -9.40
CA LEU A 16 -7.41 -1.11 -9.92
C LEU A 16 -7.53 -2.51 -9.35
N THR A 17 -7.21 -3.50 -10.17
CA THR A 17 -7.00 -4.86 -9.68
C THR A 17 -5.67 -4.92 -8.96
N GLN A 18 -5.42 -6.03 -8.23
CA GLN A 18 -4.12 -6.22 -7.58
C GLN A 18 -2.99 -6.18 -8.60
N GLN A 19 -3.18 -6.81 -9.76
CA GLN A 19 -2.16 -6.82 -10.79
C GLN A 19 -1.88 -5.42 -11.33
N GLU A 20 -2.93 -4.66 -11.58
CA GLU A 20 -2.78 -3.29 -12.08
C GLU A 20 -2.08 -2.40 -11.07
N PHE A 21 -2.46 -2.54 -9.80
CA PHE A 21 -1.82 -1.77 -8.74
C PHE A 21 -0.35 -2.14 -8.62
N ALA A 22 -0.04 -3.43 -8.68
CA ALA A 22 1.34 -3.90 -8.64
C ALA A 22 2.15 -3.28 -9.78
N ASN A 23 1.58 -3.23 -10.98
CA ASN A 23 2.25 -2.64 -12.14
C ASN A 23 2.54 -1.15 -11.91
N VAL A 24 1.57 -0.43 -11.36
CA VAL A 24 1.73 1.01 -11.13
C VAL A 24 2.80 1.28 -10.06
N ILE A 25 2.77 0.49 -8.99
CA ILE A 25 3.73 0.65 -7.89
C ILE A 25 5.12 0.13 -8.26
N GLY A 26 5.18 -0.79 -9.23
CA GLY A 26 6.45 -1.34 -9.66
C GLY A 26 6.90 -2.56 -8.86
N VAL A 27 5.94 -3.38 -8.42
CA VAL A 27 6.24 -4.59 -7.67
C VAL A 27 5.50 -5.77 -8.29
N ALA A 28 5.80 -6.97 -7.82
CA ALA A 28 5.14 -8.16 -8.31
C ALA A 28 3.71 -8.26 -7.77
N PHE A 29 2.84 -8.93 -8.53
CA PHE A 29 1.48 -9.19 -8.08
C PHE A 29 1.47 -9.87 -6.71
N SER A 30 2.31 -10.88 -6.53
CA SER A 30 2.36 -11.61 -5.26
C SER A 30 2.72 -10.70 -4.09
N THR A 31 3.49 -9.65 -4.34
CA THR A 31 3.86 -8.71 -3.30
C THR A 31 2.64 -7.94 -2.80
N VAL A 32 1.81 -7.43 -3.73
CA VAL A 32 0.58 -6.73 -3.35
C VAL A 32 -0.35 -7.68 -2.61
N ASN A 33 -0.47 -8.91 -3.10
CA ASN A 33 -1.31 -9.92 -2.47
C ASN A 33 -0.88 -10.17 -1.03
N ARG A 34 0.42 -10.23 -0.76
CA ARG A 34 0.95 -10.41 0.59
C ARG A 34 0.63 -9.22 1.49
N TRP A 35 0.74 -8.01 0.96
CA TRP A 35 0.40 -6.82 1.73
C TRP A 35 -1.07 -6.87 2.17
N GLU A 36 -1.95 -7.22 1.23
CA GLU A 36 -3.38 -7.20 1.50
C GLU A 36 -3.85 -8.40 2.34
N SER A 37 -3.05 -9.45 2.41
CA SER A 37 -3.36 -10.60 3.24
C SER A 37 -2.68 -10.56 4.61
N GLY A 38 -1.90 -9.51 4.87
CA GLY A 38 -1.24 -9.35 6.17
C GLY A 38 0.02 -10.17 6.34
N ARG A 39 0.56 -10.73 5.27
CA ARG A 39 1.76 -11.57 5.35
C ARG A 39 3.06 -10.78 5.32
N SER A 40 3.02 -9.58 4.79
CA SER A 40 4.19 -8.70 4.78
C SER A 40 3.70 -7.26 4.62
N GLU A 41 4.61 -6.33 4.85
CA GLU A 41 4.34 -4.92 4.60
C GLU A 41 5.40 -4.36 3.67
N PRO A 42 5.11 -3.24 3.00
CA PRO A 42 6.07 -2.64 2.06
C PRO A 42 7.34 -2.19 2.75
N ASN A 43 8.46 -2.29 2.04
CA ASN A 43 9.68 -1.65 2.50
C ASN A 43 9.61 -0.15 2.20
N LEU A 44 10.65 0.58 2.59
CA LEU A 44 10.66 2.03 2.42
C LEU A 44 10.52 2.44 0.96
N LYS A 45 11.20 1.75 0.07
CA LYS A 45 11.14 2.05 -1.36
C LYS A 45 9.72 1.90 -1.89
N ALA A 46 9.05 0.82 -1.51
CA ALA A 46 7.68 0.58 -1.93
C ALA A 46 6.73 1.62 -1.34
N MET A 47 6.94 2.01 -0.09
CA MET A 47 6.11 3.06 0.52
C MET A 47 6.26 4.39 -0.20
N LYS A 48 7.46 4.72 -0.65
CA LYS A 48 7.66 5.94 -1.44
C LYS A 48 6.85 5.90 -2.74
N SER A 49 6.84 4.74 -3.40
CA SER A 49 6.05 4.57 -4.63
C SER A 49 4.56 4.68 -4.36
N ILE A 50 4.09 4.09 -3.26
CA ILE A 50 2.69 4.17 -2.87
C ILE A 50 2.32 5.62 -2.56
N ASN A 51 3.18 6.33 -1.85
CA ASN A 51 2.95 7.72 -1.52
C ASN A 51 2.81 8.57 -2.79
N THR A 52 3.74 8.40 -3.74
CA THR A 52 3.69 9.12 -5.01
C THR A 52 2.39 8.82 -5.75
N PHE A 53 1.99 7.55 -5.78
CA PHE A 53 0.75 7.15 -6.42
C PHE A 53 -0.45 7.86 -5.77
N CYS A 54 -0.50 7.90 -4.45
CA CYS A 54 -1.60 8.52 -3.73
C CYS A 54 -1.65 10.03 -3.98
N VAL A 55 -0.49 10.69 -3.97
CA VAL A 55 -0.42 12.11 -4.27
C VAL A 55 -0.91 12.40 -5.68
N ASP A 56 -0.45 11.62 -6.65
CA ASP A 56 -0.81 11.82 -8.05
C ASP A 56 -2.30 11.61 -8.31
N ASN A 57 -2.94 10.79 -7.50
CA ASN A 57 -4.35 10.45 -7.66
C ASN A 57 -5.26 11.09 -6.62
N ASN A 58 -4.72 12.01 -5.83
CA ASN A 58 -5.48 12.71 -4.78
C ASN A 58 -6.16 11.77 -3.80
N ILE A 59 -5.44 10.74 -3.39
CA ILE A 59 -5.94 9.75 -2.44
C ILE A 59 -5.30 10.03 -1.08
N PRO A 60 -6.10 10.17 -0.01
CA PRO A 60 -5.52 10.33 1.33
C PRO A 60 -4.69 9.11 1.70
N TYR A 61 -3.49 9.33 2.23
CA TYR A 61 -2.57 8.25 2.56
C TYR A 61 -2.07 8.33 4.01
N GLU A 62 -2.52 9.32 4.77
CA GLU A 62 -2.04 9.54 6.13
C GLU A 62 -2.31 8.34 7.04
N VAL A 63 -3.49 7.75 6.91
CA VAL A 63 -3.85 6.59 7.74
C VAL A 63 -2.94 5.40 7.42
N LEU A 64 -2.67 5.19 6.14
CA LEU A 64 -1.78 4.11 5.72
C LEU A 64 -0.38 4.31 6.31
N GLU A 65 0.12 5.54 6.24
CA GLU A 65 1.45 5.85 6.76
C GLU A 65 1.51 5.63 8.26
N GLU A 66 0.47 6.01 8.99
CA GLU A 66 0.44 5.81 10.43
C GLU A 66 0.52 4.32 10.79
N TYR A 67 -0.24 3.48 10.10
CA TYR A 67 -0.17 2.03 10.32
C TYR A 67 1.21 1.49 10.01
N TRP A 68 1.81 1.96 8.92
CA TRP A 68 3.13 1.49 8.51
C TRP A 68 4.20 1.91 9.50
N PHE A 69 4.18 3.17 9.95
CA PHE A 69 5.15 3.65 10.92
C PHE A 69 5.02 2.93 12.26
N ASP A 70 3.79 2.73 12.72
CA ASP A 70 3.56 1.99 13.96
C ASP A 70 4.17 0.60 13.87
N TYR A 71 3.96 -0.07 12.75
CA TYR A 71 4.47 -1.41 12.55
C TYR A 71 5.98 -1.46 12.53
N LYS A 72 6.62 -0.50 11.87
CA LYS A 72 8.08 -0.47 11.72
C LYS A 72 8.79 0.07 12.95
N ILE A 73 8.23 1.10 13.57
CA ILE A 73 8.93 1.80 14.65
C ILE A 73 8.83 1.04 15.97
N GLU A 74 7.73 0.38 16.22
CA GLU A 74 7.56 -0.36 17.45
C GLU A 74 8.42 -1.62 17.51
N LYS A 75 9.02 -1.98 16.44
CA LYS A 75 9.94 -3.10 16.40
C LYS A 75 11.36 -2.66 16.51
#